data_4bd416e5a3975d38939567aa196c6329
#
_entry.id   4bd416e5a3975d38939567aa196c6329
#
_cell.length_a   1.000
_cell.length_b   1.000
_cell.length_c   1.000
_cell.angle_alpha   90.00
_cell.angle_beta   90.00
_cell.angle_gamma   90.00
#
_symmetry.space_group_name_H-M   'P 1'
#
loop_
_entity.id
_entity.type
_entity.pdbx_description
1 polymer ?
#
loop_
_entity_poly.entity_id
_entity_poly.type
_entity_poly.pdbx_seq_one_letter_code
_entity_poly.pdbx_strand_id
1 'polypeptide(L)'
;MVATEGELDQLNQQAVAADARRDELKTVLEKVQYLDSKIGNLTTGEPLVFRNAVLAGRSLIVADVQPKQIEVLELARNVRQVFSGSDRLTKFNAWVDKQPTDKFHFLLLVRPGAASSSTSIQSQLDSVGASFGFDVIGANRSIKLRSEVRN
;
A
#
# COMPACT_ATOMS: atom_id res chain seq x y z
N MET A 1 -25.55 -27.28 -42.44
CA MET A 1 -24.42 -26.49 -42.93
C MET A 1 -23.18 -26.93 -42.16
N VAL A 2 -22.18 -27.40 -42.89
CA VAL A 2 -20.93 -27.86 -42.25
C VAL A 2 -20.00 -26.65 -42.09
N ALA A 3 -19.51 -26.42 -40.89
CA ALA A 3 -18.53 -25.36 -40.59
C ALA A 3 -17.23 -25.62 -41.40
N THR A 4 -16.61 -24.59 -41.90
CA THR A 4 -15.31 -24.68 -42.57
C THR A 4 -14.20 -24.94 -41.52
N GLU A 5 -13.06 -25.46 -41.98
CA GLU A 5 -11.91 -25.66 -41.09
C GLU A 5 -11.48 -24.36 -40.39
N GLY A 6 -11.54 -23.22 -41.12
CA GLY A 6 -11.23 -21.91 -40.55
C GLY A 6 -12.18 -21.50 -39.42
N GLU A 7 -13.47 -21.81 -39.53
CA GLU A 7 -14.45 -21.53 -38.49
C GLU A 7 -14.24 -22.40 -37.24
N LEU A 8 -13.89 -23.69 -37.44
CA LEU A 8 -13.56 -24.60 -36.35
C LEU A 8 -12.29 -24.13 -35.62
N ASP A 9 -11.26 -23.71 -36.34
CA ASP A 9 -10.03 -23.16 -35.73
C ASP A 9 -10.30 -21.92 -34.93
N GLN A 10 -11.15 -20.99 -35.42
CA GLN A 10 -11.54 -19.80 -34.68
C GLN A 10 -12.29 -20.15 -33.39
N LEU A 11 -13.22 -21.10 -33.43
CA LEU A 11 -13.95 -21.56 -32.26
C LEU A 11 -13.01 -22.20 -31.24
N ASN A 12 -12.05 -23.01 -31.69
CA ASN A 12 -11.05 -23.61 -30.82
C ASN A 12 -10.15 -22.55 -30.18
N GLN A 13 -9.71 -21.55 -30.94
CA GLN A 13 -8.92 -20.45 -30.41
C GLN A 13 -9.69 -19.64 -29.36
N GLN A 14 -10.97 -19.38 -29.59
CA GLN A 14 -11.84 -18.70 -28.62
C GLN A 14 -12.03 -19.52 -27.35
N ALA A 15 -12.19 -20.83 -27.47
CA ALA A 15 -12.32 -21.72 -26.33
C ALA A 15 -11.04 -21.73 -25.48
N VAL A 16 -9.86 -21.80 -26.12
CA VAL A 16 -8.56 -21.75 -25.42
C VAL A 16 -8.38 -20.41 -24.73
N ALA A 17 -8.74 -19.29 -25.38
CA ALA A 17 -8.66 -17.97 -24.77
C ALA A 17 -9.61 -17.83 -23.59
N ALA A 18 -10.82 -18.40 -23.65
CA ALA A 18 -11.78 -18.39 -22.55
C ALA A 18 -11.25 -19.21 -21.35
N ASP A 19 -10.65 -20.36 -21.59
CA ASP A 19 -10.05 -21.18 -20.53
C ASP A 19 -8.87 -20.47 -19.87
N ALA A 20 -8.00 -19.82 -20.65
CA ALA A 20 -6.90 -19.01 -20.13
C ALA A 20 -7.41 -17.88 -19.25
N ARG A 21 -8.48 -17.19 -19.64
CA ARG A 21 -9.11 -16.14 -18.82
C ARG A 21 -9.71 -16.68 -17.52
N ARG A 22 -10.31 -17.87 -17.57
CA ARG A 22 -10.82 -18.53 -16.35
C ARG A 22 -9.69 -18.81 -15.36
N ASP A 23 -8.57 -19.31 -15.86
CA ASP A 23 -7.41 -19.60 -15.03
C ASP A 23 -6.83 -18.32 -14.42
N GLU A 24 -6.74 -17.24 -15.18
CA GLU A 24 -6.32 -15.93 -14.71
C GLU A 24 -7.26 -15.40 -13.62
N LEU A 25 -8.59 -15.47 -13.84
CA LEU A 25 -9.59 -15.04 -12.86
C LEU A 25 -9.51 -15.87 -11.59
N LYS A 26 -9.32 -17.18 -11.70
CA LYS A 26 -9.15 -18.06 -10.55
C LYS A 26 -7.93 -17.66 -9.73
N THR A 27 -6.80 -17.39 -10.39
CA THR A 27 -5.57 -16.93 -9.73
C THR A 27 -5.78 -15.61 -9.01
N VAL A 28 -6.46 -14.64 -9.67
CA VAL A 28 -6.78 -13.34 -9.05
C VAL A 28 -7.70 -13.51 -7.86
N LEU A 29 -8.74 -14.36 -7.95
CA LEU A 29 -9.64 -14.64 -6.83
C LEU A 29 -8.90 -15.25 -5.65
N GLU A 30 -8.00 -16.18 -5.89
CA GLU A 30 -7.17 -16.79 -4.84
C GLU A 30 -6.29 -15.74 -4.15
N LYS A 31 -5.70 -14.83 -4.92
CA LYS A 31 -4.91 -13.71 -4.37
C LYS A 31 -5.77 -12.75 -3.55
N VAL A 32 -6.97 -12.41 -4.03
CA VAL A 32 -7.90 -11.55 -3.31
C VAL A 32 -8.32 -12.20 -1.99
N GLN A 33 -8.67 -13.49 -2.00
CA GLN A 33 -9.03 -14.23 -0.79
C GLN A 33 -7.87 -14.29 0.21
N TYR A 34 -6.65 -14.50 -0.27
CA TYR A 34 -5.46 -14.50 0.57
C TYR A 34 -5.26 -13.12 1.21
N LEU A 35 -5.38 -12.04 0.43
CA LEU A 35 -5.24 -10.68 0.92
C LEU A 35 -6.35 -10.33 1.92
N ASP A 36 -7.59 -10.72 1.65
CA ASP A 36 -8.70 -10.51 2.57
C ASP A 36 -8.48 -11.24 3.90
N SER A 37 -7.99 -12.46 3.87
CA SER A 37 -7.63 -13.22 5.06
C SER A 37 -6.50 -12.55 5.83
N LYS A 38 -5.48 -12.05 5.13
CA LYS A 38 -4.36 -11.33 5.74
C LYS A 38 -4.84 -10.03 6.38
N ILE A 39 -5.69 -9.27 5.70
CA ILE A 39 -6.28 -8.04 6.23
C ILE A 39 -7.14 -8.34 7.46
N GLY A 40 -7.96 -9.39 7.42
CA GLY A 40 -8.76 -9.83 8.56
C GLY A 40 -7.90 -10.14 9.78
N ASN A 41 -6.81 -10.87 9.59
CA ASN A 41 -5.86 -11.17 10.66
C ASN A 41 -5.20 -9.90 11.22
N LEU A 42 -4.90 -8.93 10.36
CA LEU A 42 -4.33 -7.65 10.78
C LEU A 42 -5.34 -6.77 11.52
N THR A 43 -6.64 -6.85 11.20
CA THR A 43 -7.67 -6.06 11.89
C THR A 43 -8.00 -6.59 13.29
N THR A 44 -7.78 -7.87 13.55
CA THR A 44 -8.03 -8.48 14.86
C THR A 44 -6.82 -8.44 15.79
N GLY A 45 -5.67 -8.00 15.29
CA GLY A 45 -4.42 -7.95 16.04
C GLY A 45 -4.34 -6.76 17.00
N GLU A 46 -3.35 -6.82 17.88
CA GLU A 46 -3.01 -5.70 18.76
C GLU A 46 -2.53 -4.48 17.94
N PRO A 47 -2.59 -3.27 18.51
CA PRO A 47 -2.05 -2.09 17.83
C PRO A 47 -0.60 -2.28 17.41
N LEU A 48 -0.26 -1.75 16.24
CA LEU A 48 1.12 -1.66 15.80
C LEU A 48 1.82 -0.56 16.60
N VAL A 49 2.88 -0.92 17.30
CA VAL A 49 3.66 0.03 18.09
C VAL A 49 5.02 0.22 17.44
N PHE A 50 5.33 1.47 17.11
CA PHE A 50 6.60 1.83 16.50
C PHE A 50 7.50 2.50 17.52
N ARG A 51 8.77 2.09 17.49
CA ARG A 51 9.85 2.72 18.27
C ARG A 51 10.71 3.53 17.32
N ASN A 52 11.37 4.53 17.88
CA ASN A 52 12.43 5.19 17.11
C ASN A 52 13.45 4.14 16.67
N ALA A 53 13.56 3.94 15.37
CA ALA A 53 14.43 2.95 14.79
C ALA A 53 15.23 3.57 13.65
N VAL A 54 16.44 3.05 13.47
CA VAL A 54 17.30 3.43 12.37
C VAL A 54 17.47 2.21 11.46
N LEU A 55 17.11 2.38 10.19
CA LEU A 55 17.26 1.34 9.19
C LEU A 55 18.28 1.78 8.16
N ALA A 56 19.38 1.03 8.03
CA ALA A 56 20.48 1.34 7.12
C ALA A 56 21.01 2.78 7.28
N GLY A 57 21.15 3.26 8.53
CA GLY A 57 21.59 4.61 8.83
C GLY A 57 20.55 5.71 8.66
N ARG A 58 19.30 5.34 8.36
CA ARG A 58 18.19 6.29 8.15
C ARG A 58 17.15 6.14 9.23
N SER A 59 16.61 7.28 9.69
CA SER A 59 15.50 7.30 10.64
C SER A 59 14.21 6.88 9.94
N LEU A 60 13.35 6.15 10.64
CA LEU A 60 12.09 5.66 10.09
C LEU A 60 11.00 6.72 10.17
N ILE A 61 10.32 6.96 9.05
CA ILE A 61 9.08 7.72 8.97
C ILE A 61 7.98 6.75 8.52
N VAL A 62 6.92 6.66 9.32
CA VAL A 62 5.77 5.81 8.99
C VAL A 62 4.67 6.68 8.39
N ALA A 63 4.19 6.31 7.21
CA ALA A 63 3.06 6.97 6.56
C ALA A 63 1.86 6.02 6.54
N ASP A 64 0.85 6.33 7.33
CA ASP A 64 -0.42 5.62 7.36
C ASP A 64 -1.33 6.16 6.26
N VAL A 65 -1.40 5.43 5.15
CA VAL A 65 -2.13 5.86 3.96
C VAL A 65 -3.56 5.38 4.06
N GLN A 66 -4.47 6.30 4.36
CA GLN A 66 -5.90 6.07 4.53
C GLN A 66 -6.66 6.60 3.31
N PRO A 67 -7.90 6.15 3.07
CA PRO A 67 -8.67 6.61 1.90
C PRO A 67 -8.89 8.13 1.84
N LYS A 68 -8.98 8.79 3.00
CA LYS A 68 -9.30 10.22 3.07
C LYS A 68 -8.22 11.09 3.68
N GLN A 69 -7.16 10.49 4.20
CA GLN A 69 -6.06 11.22 4.83
C GLN A 69 -4.78 10.42 4.80
N ILE A 70 -3.66 11.09 5.02
CA ILE A 70 -2.35 10.49 5.21
C ILE A 70 -1.82 10.95 6.55
N GLU A 71 -1.53 10.02 7.44
CA GLU A 71 -0.97 10.34 8.74
C GLU A 71 0.50 9.94 8.78
N VAL A 72 1.35 10.86 9.13
CA VAL A 72 2.80 10.66 9.13
C VAL A 72 3.31 10.68 10.57
N LEU A 73 4.09 9.65 10.92
CA LEU A 73 4.72 9.52 12.22
C LEU A 73 6.23 9.60 12.03
N GLU A 74 6.82 10.70 12.51
CA GLU A 74 8.28 10.86 12.57
C GLU A 74 8.78 10.29 13.89
N LEU A 75 9.36 9.11 13.87
CA LEU A 75 9.73 8.40 15.09
C LEU A 75 10.88 9.09 15.84
N ALA A 76 11.84 9.64 15.10
CA ALA A 76 13.00 10.32 15.71
C ALA A 76 12.59 11.55 16.52
N ARG A 77 11.58 12.29 16.07
CA ARG A 77 11.09 13.51 16.72
C ARG A 77 9.84 13.28 17.55
N ASN A 78 9.28 12.08 17.48
CA ASN A 78 8.04 11.72 18.18
C ASN A 78 6.89 12.68 17.80
N VAL A 79 6.76 12.97 16.50
CA VAL A 79 5.78 13.90 15.95
C VAL A 79 4.81 13.15 15.05
N ARG A 80 3.53 13.50 15.16
CA ARG A 80 2.44 12.99 14.33
C ARG A 80 1.85 14.14 13.54
N GLN A 81 1.71 13.96 12.21
CA GLN A 81 1.19 14.98 11.31
C GLN A 81 0.16 14.35 10.37
N VAL A 82 -0.93 15.08 10.10
CA VAL A 82 -2.02 14.60 9.25
C VAL A 82 -2.21 15.50 8.05
N PHE A 83 -2.28 14.90 6.87
CA PHE A 83 -2.65 15.55 5.62
C PHE A 83 -4.04 15.08 5.22
N SER A 84 -5.00 15.98 5.12
CA SER A 84 -6.39 15.66 4.82
C SER A 84 -6.96 16.60 3.76
N GLY A 85 -8.13 16.24 3.23
CA GLY A 85 -8.81 17.01 2.19
C GLY A 85 -8.48 16.54 0.78
N SER A 86 -9.06 17.21 -0.22
CA SER A 86 -8.86 16.86 -1.63
C SER A 86 -7.43 17.11 -2.12
N ASP A 87 -6.70 17.98 -1.45
CA ASP A 87 -5.30 18.34 -1.75
C ASP A 87 -4.28 17.62 -0.86
N ARG A 88 -4.70 16.57 -0.15
CA ARG A 88 -3.83 15.86 0.79
C ARG A 88 -2.57 15.29 0.14
N LEU A 89 -2.67 14.76 -1.08
CA LEU A 89 -1.51 14.23 -1.82
C LEU A 89 -0.55 15.34 -2.21
N THR A 90 -1.06 16.46 -2.67
CA THR A 90 -0.25 17.65 -3.01
C THR A 90 0.52 18.16 -1.79
N LYS A 91 -0.16 18.26 -0.65
CA LYS A 91 0.46 18.68 0.62
C LYS A 91 1.51 17.69 1.10
N PHE A 92 1.21 16.39 1.03
CA PHE A 92 2.14 15.34 1.40
C PHE A 92 3.39 15.37 0.52
N ASN A 93 3.22 15.46 -0.79
CA ASN A 93 4.32 15.50 -1.74
C ASN A 93 5.20 16.74 -1.53
N ALA A 94 4.60 17.90 -1.25
CA ALA A 94 5.34 19.11 -0.91
C ALA A 94 6.15 18.95 0.38
N TRP A 95 5.59 18.26 1.36
CA TRP A 95 6.28 17.95 2.60
C TRP A 95 7.47 17.02 2.36
N VAL A 96 7.29 15.97 1.54
CA VAL A 96 8.36 15.03 1.17
C VAL A 96 9.51 15.75 0.48
N ASP A 97 9.21 16.67 -0.43
CA ASP A 97 10.22 17.43 -1.16
C ASP A 97 11.15 18.25 -0.24
N LYS A 98 10.67 18.59 0.95
CA LYS A 98 11.43 19.34 1.95
C LYS A 98 12.26 18.45 2.87
N GLN A 99 12.07 17.12 2.81
CA GLN A 99 12.77 16.21 3.70
C GLN A 99 14.13 15.82 3.10
N PRO A 100 15.17 15.67 3.95
CA PRO A 100 16.45 15.13 3.50
C PRO A 100 16.30 13.62 3.27
N THR A 101 16.10 13.21 2.02
CA THR A 101 15.79 11.82 1.66
C THR A 101 16.92 10.84 2.00
N ASP A 102 18.14 11.31 2.11
CA ASP A 102 19.29 10.51 2.53
C ASP A 102 19.28 10.15 4.02
N LYS A 103 18.47 10.86 4.82
CA LYS A 103 18.38 10.66 6.28
C LYS A 103 17.18 9.84 6.74
N PHE A 104 16.22 9.59 5.85
CA PHE A 104 14.98 8.93 6.19
C PHE A 104 14.70 7.72 5.33
N HIS A 105 14.06 6.73 5.95
CA HIS A 105 13.41 5.62 5.25
C HIS A 105 11.91 5.71 5.51
N PHE A 106 11.11 5.69 4.43
CA PHE A 106 9.66 5.80 4.51
C PHE A 106 9.03 4.41 4.51
N LEU A 107 8.20 4.12 5.49
CA LEU A 107 7.37 2.92 5.52
C LEU A 107 5.92 3.31 5.28
N LEU A 108 5.38 2.88 4.14
CA LEU A 108 3.99 3.14 3.80
C LEU A 108 3.13 1.99 4.32
N LEU A 109 2.16 2.31 5.16
CA LEU A 109 1.16 1.37 5.62
C LEU A 109 -0.15 1.68 4.90
N VAL A 110 -0.52 0.80 3.97
CA VAL A 110 -1.63 1.06 3.04
C VAL A 110 -2.88 0.38 3.56
N ARG A 111 -3.92 1.18 3.83
CA ARG A 111 -5.21 0.67 4.28
C ARG A 111 -6.13 0.33 3.11
N PRO A 112 -7.15 -0.51 3.32
CA PRO A 112 -8.14 -0.78 2.28
C PRO A 112 -8.75 0.51 1.72
N GLY A 113 -8.85 0.59 0.40
CA GLY A 113 -9.35 1.78 -0.30
C GLY A 113 -8.32 2.87 -0.58
N ALA A 114 -7.08 2.70 -0.15
CA ALA A 114 -6.02 3.69 -0.32
C ALA A 114 -4.96 3.32 -1.39
N ALA A 115 -5.23 2.33 -2.23
CA ALA A 115 -4.26 1.82 -3.19
C ALA A 115 -3.81 2.88 -4.21
N SER A 116 -4.73 3.68 -4.73
CA SER A 116 -4.40 4.72 -5.70
C SER A 116 -3.55 5.83 -5.09
N SER A 117 -3.85 6.24 -3.87
CA SER A 117 -3.05 7.20 -3.11
C SER A 117 -1.65 6.67 -2.85
N SER A 118 -1.53 5.40 -2.48
CA SER A 118 -0.25 4.73 -2.26
C SER A 118 0.61 4.72 -3.52
N THR A 119 0.03 4.43 -4.68
CA THR A 119 0.74 4.44 -5.96
C THR A 119 1.31 5.82 -6.27
N SER A 120 0.52 6.88 -6.05
CA SER A 120 0.97 8.26 -6.24
C SER A 120 2.12 8.62 -5.29
N ILE A 121 2.04 8.19 -4.04
CA ILE A 121 3.08 8.43 -3.03
C ILE A 121 4.37 7.70 -3.42
N GLN A 122 4.27 6.44 -3.85
CA GLN A 122 5.43 5.66 -4.27
C GLN A 122 6.13 6.32 -5.47
N SER A 123 5.38 6.81 -6.44
CA SER A 123 5.94 7.54 -7.59
C SER A 123 6.68 8.80 -7.16
N GLN A 124 6.14 9.54 -6.20
CA GLN A 124 6.78 10.74 -5.66
C GLN A 124 8.08 10.39 -4.93
N LEU A 125 8.06 9.37 -4.09
CA LEU A 125 9.26 8.93 -3.35
C LEU A 125 10.35 8.45 -4.31
N ASP A 126 9.98 7.73 -5.36
CA ASP A 126 10.91 7.32 -6.41
C ASP A 126 11.53 8.53 -7.10
N SER A 127 10.72 9.53 -7.43
CA SER A 127 11.17 10.72 -8.17
C SER A 127 12.19 11.54 -7.39
N VAL A 128 12.14 11.54 -6.06
CA VAL A 128 13.08 12.25 -5.19
C VAL A 128 14.23 11.36 -4.70
N GLY A 129 14.26 10.09 -5.13
CA GLY A 129 15.31 9.15 -4.74
C GLY A 129 15.21 8.70 -3.28
N ALA A 130 14.03 8.76 -2.67
CA ALA A 130 13.83 8.34 -1.29
C ALA A 130 13.84 6.83 -1.14
N SER A 131 14.38 6.35 -0.02
CA SER A 131 14.28 4.94 0.37
C SER A 131 12.91 4.68 0.98
N PHE A 132 12.18 3.68 0.47
CA PHE A 132 10.88 3.34 1.03
C PHE A 132 10.54 1.86 0.88
N GLY A 133 9.63 1.41 1.73
CA GLY A 133 8.96 0.12 1.64
C GLY A 133 7.48 0.30 1.91
N PHE A 134 6.68 -0.72 1.67
CA PHE A 134 5.25 -0.66 1.99
C PHE A 134 4.74 -2.01 2.49
N ASP A 135 3.65 -1.94 3.27
CA ASP A 135 2.89 -3.11 3.70
C ASP A 135 1.41 -2.73 3.76
N VAL A 136 0.58 -3.75 3.80
CA VAL A 136 -0.87 -3.59 3.86
C VAL A 136 -1.33 -3.84 5.29
N ILE A 137 -2.19 -2.96 5.81
CA ILE A 137 -2.78 -3.13 7.14
C ILE A 137 -4.30 -3.06 7.07
N GLY A 138 -4.96 -3.62 8.07
CA GLY A 138 -6.41 -3.61 8.16
C GLY A 138 -6.99 -2.23 8.47
N ALA A 139 -8.26 -2.01 8.09
CA ALA A 139 -8.93 -0.71 8.24
C ALA A 139 -9.01 -0.24 9.69
N ASN A 140 -9.13 -1.18 10.63
CA ASN A 140 -9.37 -0.88 12.04
C ASN A 140 -8.14 -1.08 12.93
N ARG A 141 -7.01 -1.44 12.36
CA ARG A 141 -5.80 -1.61 13.15
C ARG A 141 -5.20 -0.25 13.47
N SER A 142 -4.98 0.01 14.76
CA SER A 142 -4.38 1.28 15.19
C SER A 142 -2.86 1.24 15.11
N ILE A 143 -2.27 2.40 14.88
CA ILE A 143 -0.83 2.61 14.87
C ILE A 143 -0.49 3.57 16.00
N LYS A 144 0.45 3.20 16.86
CA LYS A 144 0.85 3.99 18.01
C LYS A 144 2.35 4.18 18.06
N LEU A 145 2.77 5.34 18.50
CA LEU A 145 4.15 5.59 18.92
C LEU A 145 4.40 4.95 20.27
N ARG A 146 5.63 4.54 20.53
CA ARG A 146 5.99 3.92 21.81
C ARG A 146 5.62 4.80 23.00
N SER A 147 5.77 6.10 22.85
CA SER A 147 5.42 7.08 23.88
C SER A 147 3.91 7.16 24.18
N GLU A 148 3.06 6.71 23.26
CA GLU A 148 1.61 6.72 23.42
C GLU A 148 1.09 5.47 24.13
N VAL A 149 1.94 4.47 24.32
CA VAL A 149 1.57 3.21 24.97
C VAL A 149 1.69 3.40 26.48
N ARG A 150 0.57 3.25 27.16
CA ARG A 150 0.55 3.28 28.64
C ARG A 150 0.86 1.87 29.17
N ASN A 151 1.80 1.82 30.06
CA ASN A 151 2.10 0.58 30.80
C ASN A 151 1.07 0.35 31.92
#